data_e0ff425ef90f371bb56840d5fc00ddbf
#
_entry.id   e0ff425ef90f371bb56840d5fc00ddbf
#
_cell.length_a   1.000
_cell.length_b   1.000
_cell.length_c   1.000
_cell.angle_alpha   90.00
_cell.angle_beta   90.00
_cell.angle_gamma   90.00
#
_symmetry.space_group_name_H-M   'P 1'
#
loop_
_entity.id
_entity.type
_entity.pdbx_description
1 polymer ?
#
loop_
_entity_poly.entity_id
_entity_poly.type
_entity_poly.pdbx_seq_one_letter_code
_entity_poly.pdbx_strand_id
1 'polypeptide(L)'
;MKLKITDIDSKAHGEIDLADEVFKEIFGRPVRRDILARCVNWQLAKRRSGNHKTKEIGDISGTTKKPYSQKGTGNARQGSLRSPQFRGGATIFGPVVRSHAHDLTKKVRKLALKTALSSKVKDGKLIIWNGTTGASGKTKDLTAKLKTLGLTSLLVIDGPAVDEKFALAARNIPNVDVLPQQGANVYDILRRDTLVLTKAAVEHLVERLK
;
A
#
# COMPACT_ATOMS: atom_id res chain seq x y z
N MET A 1 -1.86 11.44 27.18
CA MET A 1 -1.53 12.57 26.27
C MET A 1 -2.78 13.04 25.57
N LYS A 2 -2.96 14.37 25.52
CA LYS A 2 -4.15 14.98 24.90
C LYS A 2 -3.88 15.30 23.43
N LEU A 3 -4.74 14.82 22.56
CA LEU A 3 -4.71 15.13 21.14
C LEU A 3 -5.89 16.03 20.80
N LYS A 4 -5.63 17.15 20.13
CA LYS A 4 -6.67 18.12 19.75
C LYS A 4 -7.55 17.55 18.65
N ILE A 5 -8.87 17.65 18.82
CA ILE A 5 -9.86 17.28 17.80
C ILE A 5 -10.24 18.53 17.06
N THR A 6 -10.21 18.46 15.74
CA THR A 6 -10.68 19.52 14.86
C THR A 6 -11.77 18.99 13.91
N ASP A 7 -12.51 19.86 13.30
CA ASP A 7 -13.38 19.52 12.17
C ASP A 7 -12.70 19.83 10.85
N ILE A 8 -13.37 19.44 9.75
CA ILE A 8 -12.98 19.78 8.39
C ILE A 8 -12.93 21.32 8.19
N ASP A 9 -13.67 22.08 8.98
CA ASP A 9 -13.69 23.54 8.98
C ASP A 9 -12.72 24.19 10.00
N SER A 10 -11.75 23.42 10.50
CA SER A 10 -10.72 23.84 11.51
C SER A 10 -11.30 24.29 12.86
N LYS A 11 -12.55 24.02 13.15
CA LYS A 11 -13.15 24.32 14.46
C LYS A 11 -12.62 23.30 15.49
N ALA A 12 -12.19 23.79 16.65
CA ALA A 12 -11.80 22.94 17.74
C ALA A 12 -13.02 22.31 18.41
N HIS A 13 -13.06 20.99 18.52
CA HIS A 13 -14.15 20.21 19.14
C HIS A 13 -13.75 19.54 20.46
N GLY A 14 -12.64 19.96 21.07
CA GLY A 14 -12.13 19.38 22.32
C GLY A 14 -10.88 18.54 22.13
N GLU A 15 -10.63 17.67 23.09
CA GLU A 15 -9.41 16.83 23.12
C GLU A 15 -9.80 15.37 23.37
N ILE A 16 -9.09 14.44 22.73
CA ILE A 16 -9.13 13.03 23.12
C ILE A 16 -8.02 12.81 24.15
N ASP A 17 -8.38 12.30 25.31
CA ASP A 17 -7.42 11.87 26.31
C ASP A 17 -7.15 10.37 26.15
N LEU A 18 -5.97 10.04 25.65
CA LEU A 18 -5.51 8.66 25.56
C LEU A 18 -4.65 8.35 26.78
N ALA A 19 -4.95 7.24 27.46
CA ALA A 19 -4.10 6.77 28.56
C ALA A 19 -2.63 6.72 28.09
N ASP A 20 -1.71 7.23 28.92
CA ASP A 20 -0.30 7.39 28.54
C ASP A 20 0.35 6.07 28.14
N GLU A 21 -0.04 4.95 28.73
CA GLU A 21 0.42 3.61 28.36
C GLU A 21 0.01 3.24 26.92
N VAL A 22 -1.26 3.46 26.58
CA VAL A 22 -1.82 3.19 25.25
C VAL A 22 -1.17 4.11 24.21
N PHE A 23 -0.99 5.39 24.56
CA PHE A 23 -0.32 6.35 23.67
C PHE A 23 1.13 5.92 23.40
N LYS A 24 1.92 5.63 24.42
CA LYS A 24 3.32 5.18 24.28
C LYS A 24 3.41 3.88 23.49
N GLU A 25 2.48 2.97 23.70
CA GLU A 25 2.49 1.67 23.04
C GLU A 25 2.12 1.77 21.55
N ILE A 26 1.19 2.61 21.14
CA ILE A 26 0.66 2.68 19.77
C ILE A 26 1.28 3.84 18.98
N PHE A 27 1.40 5.00 19.56
CA PHE A 27 1.80 6.23 18.89
C PHE A 27 3.19 6.76 19.28
N GLY A 28 3.74 6.34 20.41
CA GLY A 28 5.01 6.82 20.96
C GLY A 28 6.22 5.90 20.73
N ARG A 29 6.12 4.90 19.86
CA ARG A 29 7.19 3.93 19.63
C ARG A 29 8.37 4.50 18.83
N PRO A 30 9.59 3.99 19.06
CA PRO A 30 10.72 4.31 18.18
C PRO A 30 10.44 3.85 16.76
N VAL A 31 10.76 4.72 15.79
CA VAL A 31 10.51 4.43 14.37
C VAL A 31 11.53 3.41 13.86
N ARG A 32 11.09 2.18 13.60
CA ARG A 32 11.89 1.11 13.04
C ARG A 32 11.64 0.99 11.54
N ARG A 33 12.53 1.59 10.76
CA ARG A 33 12.45 1.63 9.29
C ARG A 33 12.54 0.24 8.65
N ASP A 34 13.33 -0.67 9.25
CA ASP A 34 13.46 -2.07 8.82
C ASP A 34 12.12 -2.81 8.80
N ILE A 35 11.32 -2.68 9.86
CA ILE A 35 10.00 -3.30 9.98
C ILE A 35 9.01 -2.68 8.99
N LEU A 36 9.05 -1.35 8.82
CA LEU A 36 8.21 -0.65 7.85
C LEU A 36 8.52 -1.13 6.42
N ALA A 37 9.79 -1.17 6.03
CA ALA A 37 10.21 -1.64 4.70
C ALA A 37 9.78 -3.10 4.44
N ARG A 38 9.97 -4.00 5.42
CA ARG A 38 9.52 -5.39 5.30
C ARG A 38 8.01 -5.52 5.11
N CYS A 39 7.22 -4.71 5.85
CA CYS A 39 5.77 -4.73 5.75
C CYS A 39 5.30 -4.16 4.40
N VAL A 40 5.89 -3.07 3.92
CA VAL A 40 5.59 -2.48 2.60
C VAL A 40 5.91 -3.47 1.48
N ASN A 41 7.10 -4.08 1.51
CA ASN A 41 7.50 -5.08 0.52
C ASN A 41 6.56 -6.30 0.53
N TRP A 42 6.14 -6.76 1.71
CA TRP A 42 5.15 -7.83 1.84
C TRP A 42 3.81 -7.45 1.19
N GLN A 43 3.29 -6.24 1.44
CA GLN A 43 2.04 -5.78 0.85
C GLN A 43 2.13 -5.65 -0.68
N LEU A 44 3.24 -5.09 -1.19
CA LEU A 44 3.47 -4.94 -2.63
C LEU A 44 3.65 -6.31 -3.32
N ALA A 45 4.41 -7.22 -2.72
CA ALA A 45 4.59 -8.56 -3.24
C ALA A 45 3.27 -9.34 -3.36
N LYS A 46 2.39 -9.18 -2.37
CA LYS A 46 1.05 -9.82 -2.38
C LYS A 46 0.13 -9.27 -3.48
N ARG A 47 0.32 -8.01 -3.92
CA ARG A 47 -0.47 -7.38 -4.99
C ARG A 47 -0.02 -7.80 -6.40
N ARG A 48 1.19 -8.38 -6.53
CA ARG A 48 1.72 -8.78 -7.83
C ARG A 48 0.98 -10.00 -8.38
N SER A 49 0.49 -9.91 -9.61
CA SER A 49 -0.20 -11.02 -10.29
C SER A 49 0.74 -12.15 -10.73
N GLY A 50 2.00 -11.82 -11.06
CA GLY A 50 3.02 -12.80 -11.43
C GLY A 50 2.74 -13.57 -12.72
N ASN A 51 2.01 -12.97 -13.68
CA ASN A 51 1.54 -13.64 -14.91
C ASN A 51 2.56 -13.66 -16.06
N HIS A 52 3.73 -13.08 -15.85
CA HIS A 52 4.76 -13.03 -16.89
C HIS A 52 5.41 -14.40 -17.08
N LYS A 53 5.51 -14.82 -18.33
CA LYS A 53 6.15 -16.07 -18.75
C LYS A 53 6.86 -15.85 -20.09
N THR A 54 8.04 -16.42 -20.24
CA THR A 54 8.72 -16.56 -21.54
C THR A 54 8.51 -17.96 -22.07
N LYS A 55 8.66 -18.11 -23.38
CA LYS A 55 8.54 -19.41 -24.04
C LYS A 55 9.82 -20.22 -23.84
N GLU A 56 9.68 -21.41 -23.28
CA GLU A 56 10.71 -22.42 -23.20
C GLU A 56 10.81 -23.20 -24.54
N ILE A 57 11.80 -24.05 -24.66
CA ILE A 57 12.04 -24.79 -25.90
C ILE A 57 10.84 -25.66 -26.33
N GLY A 58 10.05 -26.16 -25.36
CA GLY A 58 8.82 -26.89 -25.61
C GLY A 58 7.65 -26.02 -26.08
N ASP A 59 7.61 -24.76 -25.70
CA ASP A 59 6.52 -23.81 -25.96
C ASP A 59 6.65 -23.14 -27.34
N ILE A 60 7.85 -23.19 -27.97
CA ILE A 60 8.10 -22.55 -29.26
C ILE A 60 7.58 -23.42 -30.38
N SER A 61 6.76 -22.82 -31.25
CA SER A 61 6.33 -23.46 -32.51
C SER A 61 7.51 -23.63 -33.45
N GLY A 62 7.61 -24.78 -34.08
CA GLY A 62 8.65 -25.11 -35.05
C GLY A 62 8.90 -26.62 -35.11
N THR A 63 9.66 -27.04 -36.13
CA THR A 63 10.03 -28.44 -36.27
C THR A 63 11.07 -28.87 -35.24
N THR A 64 11.00 -30.13 -34.85
CA THR A 64 12.02 -30.80 -34.03
C THR A 64 13.13 -31.41 -34.90
N LYS A 65 12.97 -31.39 -36.23
CA LYS A 65 13.94 -31.96 -37.18
C LYS A 65 15.31 -31.29 -37.02
N LYS A 66 16.37 -32.09 -37.08
CA LYS A 66 17.75 -31.56 -37.09
C LYS A 66 17.97 -30.73 -38.36
N PRO A 67 18.51 -29.51 -38.27
CA PRO A 67 18.63 -28.59 -39.40
C PRO A 67 19.48 -29.14 -40.57
N TYR A 68 20.55 -29.84 -40.24
CA TYR A 68 21.51 -30.41 -41.18
C TYR A 68 22.29 -31.59 -40.55
N SER A 69 23.05 -32.33 -41.35
CA SER A 69 23.85 -33.46 -40.91
C SER A 69 24.90 -33.07 -39.88
N GLN A 70 25.29 -34.00 -39.01
CA GLN A 70 26.22 -33.77 -37.90
C GLN A 70 27.64 -33.39 -38.34
N LYS A 71 28.06 -33.88 -39.53
CA LYS A 71 29.37 -33.65 -40.13
C LYS A 71 29.23 -33.39 -41.63
N GLY A 72 30.24 -32.81 -42.28
CA GLY A 72 30.28 -32.64 -43.76
C GLY A 72 29.68 -31.35 -44.27
N THR A 73 29.14 -30.43 -43.40
CA THR A 73 28.51 -29.18 -43.83
C THR A 73 29.42 -27.95 -43.65
N GLY A 74 30.57 -28.07 -43.01
CA GLY A 74 31.43 -26.92 -42.65
C GLY A 74 30.86 -25.98 -41.60
N ASN A 75 29.62 -26.17 -41.16
CA ASN A 75 28.94 -25.33 -40.18
C ASN A 75 29.04 -25.90 -38.76
N ALA A 76 28.82 -25.02 -37.76
CA ALA A 76 28.74 -25.44 -36.37
C ALA A 76 27.59 -26.47 -36.17
N ARG A 77 27.81 -27.44 -35.28
CA ARG A 77 26.82 -28.52 -35.02
C ARG A 77 25.57 -27.94 -34.35
N GLN A 78 24.40 -28.24 -34.88
CA GLN A 78 23.09 -27.80 -34.33
C GLN A 78 22.14 -28.98 -34.16
N GLY A 79 21.41 -28.99 -33.04
CA GLY A 79 20.39 -29.99 -32.75
C GLY A 79 18.99 -29.57 -33.13
N SER A 80 18.63 -28.32 -32.92
CA SER A 80 17.31 -27.78 -33.17
C SER A 80 17.37 -26.28 -33.47
N LEU A 81 16.53 -25.78 -34.35
CA LEU A 81 16.35 -24.36 -34.63
C LEU A 81 15.64 -23.60 -33.50
N ARG A 82 15.03 -24.33 -32.55
CA ARG A 82 14.41 -23.74 -31.36
C ARG A 82 15.40 -23.40 -30.27
N SER A 83 16.67 -23.74 -30.41
CA SER A 83 17.71 -23.48 -29.41
C SER A 83 17.89 -22.00 -29.18
N PRO A 84 18.26 -21.57 -27.94
CA PRO A 84 18.28 -20.17 -27.53
C PRO A 84 19.32 -19.32 -28.28
N GLN A 85 20.32 -19.91 -28.91
CA GLN A 85 21.32 -19.20 -29.71
C GLN A 85 20.74 -18.70 -31.06
N PHE A 86 19.61 -19.20 -31.49
CA PHE A 86 18.99 -18.77 -32.74
C PHE A 86 18.02 -17.60 -32.48
N ARG A 87 17.91 -16.72 -33.48
CA ARG A 87 16.89 -15.67 -33.48
C ARG A 87 15.48 -16.31 -33.50
N GLY A 88 14.65 -15.93 -32.51
CA GLY A 88 13.35 -16.58 -32.32
C GLY A 88 13.40 -17.92 -31.57
N GLY A 89 14.56 -18.32 -31.05
CA GLY A 89 14.70 -19.49 -30.18
C GLY A 89 14.19 -19.28 -28.77
N ALA A 90 14.31 -20.31 -27.96
CA ALA A 90 13.81 -20.37 -26.60
C ALA A 90 14.55 -19.41 -25.63
N THR A 91 13.89 -19.00 -24.58
CA THR A 91 14.54 -18.30 -23.46
C THR A 91 14.85 -19.31 -22.36
N ILE A 92 16.15 -19.42 -22.00
CA ILE A 92 16.59 -20.21 -20.85
C ILE A 92 16.49 -19.33 -19.60
N PHE A 93 16.04 -19.85 -18.46
CA PHE A 93 15.91 -19.11 -17.21
C PHE A 93 15.09 -17.83 -17.29
N GLY A 94 14.12 -17.78 -18.20
CA GLY A 94 13.19 -16.67 -18.27
C GLY A 94 12.20 -16.66 -17.12
N PRO A 95 11.43 -15.56 -16.98
CA PRO A 95 10.39 -15.50 -15.97
C PRO A 95 9.32 -16.57 -16.18
N VAL A 96 8.87 -17.16 -15.08
CA VAL A 96 7.79 -18.15 -15.04
C VAL A 96 6.61 -17.62 -14.23
N VAL A 97 5.40 -18.06 -14.56
CA VAL A 97 4.20 -17.72 -13.79
C VAL A 97 4.36 -18.25 -12.37
N ARG A 98 4.34 -17.33 -11.40
CA ARG A 98 4.44 -17.70 -9.97
C ARG A 98 3.77 -16.67 -9.09
N SER A 99 3.31 -17.10 -7.93
CA SER A 99 2.93 -16.18 -6.85
C SER A 99 4.16 -15.53 -6.26
N HIS A 100 4.12 -14.22 -6.05
CA HIS A 100 5.14 -13.46 -5.32
C HIS A 100 4.78 -13.29 -3.84
N ALA A 101 3.60 -13.77 -3.41
CA ALA A 101 3.17 -13.68 -2.04
C ALA A 101 4.11 -14.46 -1.11
N HIS A 102 4.40 -13.88 0.03
CA HIS A 102 5.14 -14.51 1.12
C HIS A 102 4.47 -14.15 2.45
N ASP A 103 4.76 -14.89 3.49
CA ASP A 103 4.15 -14.65 4.80
C ASP A 103 4.95 -13.69 5.65
N LEU A 104 4.22 -12.85 6.38
CA LEU A 104 4.73 -12.01 7.43
C LEU A 104 3.89 -12.25 8.70
N THR A 105 4.54 -12.53 9.81
CA THR A 105 3.85 -12.88 11.06
C THR A 105 2.89 -11.78 11.53
N LYS A 106 1.77 -12.16 12.13
CA LYS A 106 0.76 -11.22 12.64
C LYS A 106 1.36 -10.19 13.62
N LYS A 107 2.26 -10.63 14.51
CA LYS A 107 2.95 -9.76 15.49
C LYS A 107 3.78 -8.68 14.79
N VAL A 108 4.53 -9.03 13.73
CA VAL A 108 5.34 -8.06 12.97
C VAL A 108 4.45 -7.08 12.21
N ARG A 109 3.34 -7.54 11.60
CA ARG A 109 2.37 -6.64 10.93
C ARG A 109 1.74 -5.65 11.91
N LYS A 110 1.35 -6.11 13.11
CA LYS A 110 0.81 -5.27 14.18
C LYS A 110 1.84 -4.22 14.63
N LEU A 111 3.09 -4.66 14.84
CA LEU A 111 4.20 -3.78 15.21
C LEU A 111 4.50 -2.74 14.10
N ALA A 112 4.46 -3.14 12.82
CA ALA A 112 4.65 -2.23 11.69
C ALA A 112 3.59 -1.12 11.66
N LEU A 113 2.32 -1.47 11.91
CA LEU A 113 1.23 -0.48 11.95
C LEU A 113 1.41 0.50 13.12
N LYS A 114 1.72 0.01 14.33
CA LYS A 114 2.05 0.86 15.48
C LYS A 114 3.23 1.81 15.14
N THR A 115 4.27 1.29 14.50
CA THR A 115 5.45 2.09 14.10
C THR A 115 5.11 3.14 13.04
N ALA A 116 4.22 2.85 12.07
CA ALA A 116 3.78 3.80 11.05
C ALA A 116 2.99 4.96 11.67
N LEU A 117 2.08 4.66 12.60
CA LEU A 117 1.34 5.67 13.36
C LEU A 117 2.28 6.54 14.18
N SER A 118 3.23 5.93 14.88
CA SER A 118 4.25 6.64 15.67
C SER A 118 5.12 7.56 14.81
N SER A 119 5.44 7.16 13.57
CA SER A 119 6.18 8.01 12.63
C SER A 119 5.39 9.27 12.29
N LYS A 120 4.09 9.15 11.99
CA LYS A 120 3.23 10.30 11.67
C LYS A 120 3.07 11.26 12.83
N VAL A 121 2.98 10.73 14.06
CA VAL A 121 2.97 11.58 15.28
C VAL A 121 4.28 12.33 15.44
N LYS A 122 5.41 11.62 15.32
CA LYS A 122 6.74 12.21 15.46
C LYS A 122 7.00 13.33 14.44
N ASP A 123 6.51 13.13 13.21
CA ASP A 123 6.66 14.10 12.12
C ASP A 123 5.64 15.25 12.20
N GLY A 124 4.74 15.26 13.21
CA GLY A 124 3.69 16.27 13.37
C GLY A 124 2.60 16.20 12.26
N LYS A 125 2.51 15.09 11.57
CA LYS A 125 1.61 14.88 10.40
C LYS A 125 0.37 14.06 10.76
N LEU A 126 -0.03 14.02 12.02
CA LEU A 126 -1.26 13.40 12.50
C LEU A 126 -2.28 14.46 12.88
N ILE A 127 -3.47 14.38 12.32
CA ILE A 127 -4.61 15.24 12.65
C ILE A 127 -5.77 14.35 13.11
N ILE A 128 -6.54 14.80 14.09
CA ILE A 128 -7.74 14.09 14.51
C ILE A 128 -8.97 14.93 14.16
N TRP A 129 -9.87 14.32 13.40
CA TRP A 129 -11.17 14.91 13.11
C TRP A 129 -12.26 14.30 14.00
N ASN A 130 -13.25 15.12 14.35
CA ASN A 130 -14.42 14.64 15.08
C ASN A 130 -15.21 13.60 14.26
N GLY A 131 -15.34 13.83 12.95
CA GLY A 131 -15.98 12.93 12.00
C GLY A 131 -15.87 13.46 10.57
N THR A 132 -16.36 12.68 9.60
CA THR A 132 -16.42 13.02 8.18
C THR A 132 -17.82 13.47 7.76
N THR A 133 -18.81 13.42 8.67
CA THR A 133 -20.21 13.80 8.44
C THR A 133 -20.35 15.28 8.12
N GLY A 134 -21.32 15.62 7.23
CA GLY A 134 -21.59 17.01 6.82
C GLY A 134 -20.91 17.43 5.52
N ALA A 135 -20.23 16.52 4.82
CA ALA A 135 -19.75 16.80 3.48
C ALA A 135 -20.93 16.90 2.48
N SER A 136 -20.91 17.91 1.60
CA SER A 136 -21.93 18.13 0.58
C SER A 136 -21.96 17.06 -0.52
N GLY A 137 -21.02 16.12 -0.51
CA GLY A 137 -20.82 15.13 -1.57
C GLY A 137 -20.17 15.70 -2.85
N LYS A 138 -19.92 17.02 -2.90
CA LYS A 138 -19.30 17.69 -4.04
C LYS A 138 -17.78 17.78 -3.89
N THR A 139 -17.06 17.34 -4.90
CA THR A 139 -15.58 17.38 -4.94
C THR A 139 -15.04 18.81 -4.87
N LYS A 140 -15.73 19.78 -5.50
CA LYS A 140 -15.33 21.20 -5.52
C LYS A 140 -15.24 21.78 -4.11
N ASP A 141 -16.28 21.56 -3.29
CA ASP A 141 -16.35 22.09 -1.93
C ASP A 141 -15.29 21.47 -1.04
N LEU A 142 -15.10 20.14 -1.14
CA LEU A 142 -14.05 19.43 -0.38
C LEU A 142 -12.64 19.90 -0.78
N THR A 143 -12.40 20.08 -2.10
CA THR A 143 -11.10 20.58 -2.58
C THR A 143 -10.80 21.99 -2.06
N ALA A 144 -11.79 22.87 -2.02
CA ALA A 144 -11.64 24.22 -1.48
C ALA A 144 -11.27 24.17 0.01
N LYS A 145 -11.95 23.34 0.81
CA LYS A 145 -11.66 23.16 2.24
C LYS A 145 -10.26 22.61 2.48
N LEU A 146 -9.86 21.55 1.73
CA LEU A 146 -8.53 20.97 1.85
C LEU A 146 -7.42 21.95 1.46
N LYS A 147 -7.63 22.78 0.45
CA LYS A 147 -6.69 23.85 0.08
C LYS A 147 -6.54 24.90 1.19
N THR A 148 -7.63 25.31 1.81
CA THR A 148 -7.60 26.26 2.95
C THR A 148 -6.80 25.68 4.14
N LEU A 149 -6.89 24.38 4.37
CA LEU A 149 -6.13 23.65 5.39
C LEU A 149 -4.67 23.38 4.99
N GLY A 150 -4.26 23.62 3.75
CA GLY A 150 -2.93 23.30 3.22
C GLY A 150 -2.68 21.81 3.05
N LEU A 151 -3.72 20.98 3.00
CA LEU A 151 -3.63 19.52 2.92
C LEU A 151 -3.65 19.08 1.44
N THR A 152 -2.47 18.80 0.89
CA THR A 152 -2.31 18.37 -0.51
C THR A 152 -2.23 16.86 -0.69
N SER A 153 -1.70 16.13 0.29
CA SER A 153 -1.53 14.68 0.28
C SER A 153 -2.03 14.11 1.61
N LEU A 154 -3.16 13.40 1.56
CA LEU A 154 -3.97 13.08 2.72
C LEU A 154 -4.48 11.65 2.69
N LEU A 155 -4.35 10.95 3.81
CA LEU A 155 -5.09 9.72 4.09
C LEU A 155 -6.05 9.96 5.23
N VAL A 156 -7.34 9.76 4.98
CA VAL A 156 -8.38 9.79 6.00
C VAL A 156 -8.74 8.37 6.39
N ILE A 157 -8.66 8.06 7.66
CA ILE A 157 -9.14 6.78 8.22
C ILE A 157 -10.35 7.09 9.07
N ASP A 158 -11.49 6.56 8.64
CA ASP A 158 -12.75 6.71 9.33
C ASP A 158 -13.07 5.48 10.21
N GLY A 159 -14.19 5.52 10.91
CA GLY A 159 -14.71 4.43 11.71
C GLY A 159 -14.98 3.13 10.92
N PRO A 160 -15.83 2.25 11.45
CA PRO A 160 -16.18 0.99 10.76
C PRO A 160 -16.87 1.20 9.41
N ALA A 161 -17.71 2.23 9.30
CA ALA A 161 -18.37 2.65 8.07
C ALA A 161 -17.89 4.05 7.68
N VAL A 162 -17.55 4.23 6.41
CA VAL A 162 -17.15 5.52 5.85
C VAL A 162 -18.42 6.25 5.40
N ASP A 163 -18.49 7.57 5.62
CA ASP A 163 -19.58 8.39 5.06
C ASP A 163 -19.53 8.34 3.52
N GLU A 164 -20.61 7.85 2.90
CA GLU A 164 -20.71 7.70 1.44
C GLU A 164 -20.53 9.03 0.70
N LYS A 165 -21.10 10.12 1.22
CA LYS A 165 -20.98 11.44 0.60
C LYS A 165 -19.55 11.96 0.63
N PHE A 166 -18.87 11.76 1.76
CA PHE A 166 -17.46 12.12 1.88
C PHE A 166 -16.58 11.25 0.96
N ALA A 167 -16.82 9.94 0.92
CA ALA A 167 -16.09 9.02 0.06
C ALA A 167 -16.24 9.36 -1.43
N LEU A 168 -17.45 9.68 -1.88
CA LEU A 168 -17.72 10.12 -3.25
C LEU A 168 -17.01 11.43 -3.59
N ALA A 169 -17.04 12.42 -2.69
CA ALA A 169 -16.36 13.69 -2.87
C ALA A 169 -14.83 13.53 -2.94
N ALA A 170 -14.25 12.67 -2.10
CA ALA A 170 -12.81 12.47 -1.99
C ALA A 170 -12.23 11.62 -3.13
N ARG A 171 -12.99 10.66 -3.65
CA ARG A 171 -12.52 9.64 -4.62
C ARG A 171 -11.87 10.23 -5.87
N ASN A 172 -12.29 11.39 -6.32
CA ASN A 172 -11.78 12.04 -7.55
C ASN A 172 -10.63 13.03 -7.27
N ILE A 173 -10.31 13.29 -6.01
CA ILE A 173 -9.24 14.23 -5.67
C ILE A 173 -7.90 13.50 -5.70
N PRO A 174 -6.91 13.95 -6.51
CA PRO A 174 -5.59 13.32 -6.53
C PRO A 174 -4.93 13.44 -5.15
N ASN A 175 -4.22 12.41 -4.75
CA ASN A 175 -3.50 12.31 -3.49
C ASN A 175 -4.35 12.32 -2.21
N VAL A 176 -5.66 12.14 -2.32
CA VAL A 176 -6.57 11.96 -1.17
C VAL A 176 -7.13 10.55 -1.22
N ASP A 177 -6.91 9.79 -0.16
CA ASP A 177 -7.46 8.45 0.02
C ASP A 177 -8.30 8.40 1.30
N VAL A 178 -9.38 7.62 1.25
CA VAL A 178 -10.29 7.41 2.39
C VAL A 178 -10.42 5.91 2.63
N LEU A 179 -10.22 5.48 3.85
CA LEU A 179 -10.30 4.08 4.25
C LEU A 179 -11.09 3.91 5.55
N PRO A 180 -11.85 2.82 5.70
CA PRO A 180 -12.38 2.44 7.00
C PRO A 180 -11.22 1.97 7.89
N GLN A 181 -11.40 1.99 9.23
CA GLN A 181 -10.35 1.59 10.17
C GLN A 181 -9.84 0.15 9.93
N GLN A 182 -10.69 -0.73 9.43
CA GLN A 182 -10.30 -2.11 9.07
C GLN A 182 -9.30 -2.14 7.90
N GLY A 183 -9.40 -1.19 6.98
CA GLY A 183 -8.51 -1.01 5.82
C GLY A 183 -7.18 -0.33 6.16
N ALA A 184 -7.01 0.19 7.37
CA ALA A 184 -5.77 0.85 7.78
C ALA A 184 -4.56 -0.07 7.61
N ASN A 185 -3.60 0.37 6.80
CA ASN A 185 -2.40 -0.39 6.47
C ASN A 185 -1.17 0.51 6.36
N VAL A 186 0.01 -0.11 6.49
CA VAL A 186 1.30 0.60 6.54
C VAL A 186 1.63 1.31 5.23
N TYR A 187 1.34 0.68 4.09
CA TYR A 187 1.68 1.23 2.77
C TYR A 187 0.95 2.56 2.52
N ASP A 188 -0.37 2.59 2.71
CA ASP A 188 -1.16 3.79 2.45
C ASP A 188 -0.86 4.90 3.46
N ILE A 189 -0.60 4.56 4.74
CA ILE A 189 -0.17 5.54 5.76
C ILE A 189 1.14 6.20 5.36
N LEU A 190 2.13 5.45 4.87
CA LEU A 190 3.42 6.00 4.48
C LEU A 190 3.39 6.71 3.12
N ARG A 191 2.49 6.29 2.23
CA ARG A 191 2.34 6.87 0.89
C ARG A 191 1.84 8.31 0.93
N ARG A 192 0.98 8.65 1.89
CA ARG A 192 0.42 10.00 2.05
C ARG A 192 1.19 10.80 3.10
N ASP A 193 1.28 12.11 2.89
CA ASP A 193 2.02 12.98 3.80
C ASP A 193 1.31 13.13 5.14
N THR A 194 0.06 13.53 5.12
CA THR A 194 -0.75 13.75 6.33
C THR A 194 -1.70 12.58 6.56
N LEU A 195 -1.79 12.15 7.79
CA LEU A 195 -2.75 11.15 8.26
C LEU A 195 -3.83 11.85 9.09
N VAL A 196 -5.07 11.64 8.70
CA VAL A 196 -6.24 12.08 9.46
C VAL A 196 -6.96 10.85 10.01
N LEU A 197 -7.21 10.85 11.30
CA LEU A 197 -8.02 9.84 11.98
C LEU A 197 -9.29 10.49 12.50
N THR A 198 -10.43 9.85 12.30
CA THR A 198 -11.63 10.27 13.03
C THR A 198 -11.58 9.77 14.48
N LYS A 199 -12.34 10.41 15.37
CA LYS A 199 -12.45 9.98 16.77
C LYS A 199 -12.80 8.51 16.88
N ALA A 200 -13.81 8.05 16.12
CA ALA A 200 -14.21 6.65 16.07
C ALA A 200 -13.08 5.73 15.57
N ALA A 201 -12.33 6.17 14.55
CA ALA A 201 -11.18 5.40 14.05
C ALA A 201 -10.09 5.22 15.11
N VAL A 202 -9.81 6.24 15.91
CA VAL A 202 -8.82 6.14 17.00
C VAL A 202 -9.24 5.10 18.03
N GLU A 203 -10.49 5.13 18.48
CA GLU A 203 -11.03 4.17 19.47
C GLU A 203 -10.90 2.72 18.97
N HIS A 204 -11.34 2.45 17.75
CA HIS A 204 -11.26 1.12 17.13
C HIS A 204 -9.82 0.69 16.82
N LEU A 205 -8.93 1.62 16.42
CA LEU A 205 -7.52 1.29 16.21
C LEU A 205 -6.82 0.93 17.52
N VAL A 206 -7.14 1.61 18.61
CA VAL A 206 -6.64 1.28 19.95
C VAL A 206 -7.07 -0.13 20.35
N GLU A 207 -8.34 -0.47 20.18
CA GLU A 207 -8.86 -1.81 20.47
C GLU A 207 -8.18 -2.89 19.62
N ARG A 208 -8.04 -2.66 18.32
CA ARG A 208 -7.39 -3.58 17.37
C ARG A 208 -5.91 -3.80 17.66
N LEU A 209 -5.23 -2.78 18.20
CA LEU A 209 -3.78 -2.77 18.40
C LEU A 209 -3.35 -3.10 19.85
N LYS A 210 -4.25 -3.17 20.78
CA LYS A 210 -4.01 -3.80 22.07
C LYS A 210 -3.78 -5.30 21.89
#